data_1f5647519f3bb908cec4856feeef9926
#
_entry.id   1f5647519f3bb908cec4856feeef9926
#
_cell.length_a   1.000
_cell.length_b   1.000
_cell.length_c   1.000
_cell.angle_alpha   90.00
_cell.angle_beta   90.00
_cell.angle_gamma   90.00
#
_symmetry.space_group_name_H-M   'P 1'
#
loop_
_entity.id
_entity.type
_entity.pdbx_description
1 polymer ?
#
loop_
_entity_poly.entity_id
_entity_poly.type
_entity_poly.pdbx_seq_one_letter_code
_entity_poly.pdbx_strand_id
1 'polypeptide(L)'
;MLVYTVGTFDLLHVGHLALLKYCNTLGDVAVGVASDDVVNSYKPNVPIILLEHRIEMLRALSCVSIVRPYYELEYVTACQELDPDIFIIGEDWGKDKHNIDVENYLKSQGKEIIKVSYNPKTSSTKIKQTVISQLEESEHYHEPILQT
;
A
#
# COMPACT_ATOMS: atom_id res chain seq x y z
N MET A 1 16.87 -11.38 -6.22
CA MET A 1 16.78 -10.15 -5.40
C MET A 1 15.41 -10.07 -4.75
N LEU A 2 15.35 -9.52 -3.57
CA LEU A 2 14.09 -9.26 -2.86
C LEU A 2 13.80 -7.76 -2.87
N VAL A 3 12.59 -7.42 -3.31
CA VAL A 3 12.09 -6.04 -3.38
C VAL A 3 11.01 -5.87 -2.33
N TYR A 4 11.12 -4.85 -1.50
CA TYR A 4 10.14 -4.56 -0.45
C TYR A 4 9.45 -3.23 -0.72
N THR A 5 8.14 -3.21 -0.52
CA THR A 5 7.33 -1.99 -0.60
C THR A 5 6.25 -2.04 0.46
N VAL A 6 5.84 -0.88 0.95
CA VAL A 6 4.85 -0.76 2.03
C VAL A 6 3.70 0.15 1.62
N GLY A 7 2.53 -0.10 2.16
CA GLY A 7 1.37 0.74 1.90
C GLY A 7 0.11 0.21 2.57
N THR A 8 -0.99 0.92 2.35
CA THR A 8 -2.30 0.53 2.84
C THR A 8 -2.96 -0.50 1.94
N PHE A 9 -2.85 -0.34 0.64
CA PHE A 9 -3.44 -1.20 -0.39
C PHE A 9 -4.96 -1.39 -0.20
N ASP A 10 -5.64 -0.31 0.16
CA ASP A 10 -7.09 -0.30 0.27
C ASP A 10 -7.74 -0.17 -1.11
N LEU A 11 -8.86 -0.86 -1.32
CA LEU A 11 -9.57 -0.88 -2.60
C LEU A 11 -8.62 -1.19 -3.77
N LEU A 12 -7.94 -2.32 -3.70
CA LEU A 12 -6.93 -2.73 -4.68
C LEU A 12 -7.34 -2.40 -6.11
N HIS A 13 -6.50 -1.66 -6.83
CA HIS A 13 -6.79 -1.13 -8.14
C HIS A 13 -5.57 -1.18 -9.06
N VAL A 14 -5.73 -0.73 -10.30
CA VAL A 14 -4.68 -0.82 -11.33
C VAL A 14 -3.42 0.00 -10.97
N GLY A 15 -3.55 1.06 -10.17
CA GLY A 15 -2.40 1.80 -9.68
C GLY A 15 -1.52 0.96 -8.75
N HIS A 16 -2.14 0.20 -7.85
CA HIS A 16 -1.42 -0.77 -7.01
C HIS A 16 -0.78 -1.87 -7.85
N LEU A 17 -1.50 -2.40 -8.83
CA LEU A 17 -0.97 -3.43 -9.72
C LEU A 17 0.23 -2.93 -10.52
N ALA A 18 0.19 -1.70 -11.03
CA ALA A 18 1.30 -1.12 -11.77
C ALA A 18 2.57 -1.05 -10.91
N LEU A 19 2.43 -0.62 -9.65
CA LEU A 19 3.54 -0.60 -8.69
C LEU A 19 4.10 -2.00 -8.45
N LEU A 20 3.23 -2.96 -8.15
CA LEU A 20 3.66 -4.32 -7.80
C LEU A 20 4.27 -5.05 -9.00
N LYS A 21 3.75 -4.85 -10.20
CA LYS A 21 4.35 -5.39 -11.43
C LYS A 21 5.73 -4.78 -11.69
N TYR A 22 5.88 -3.48 -11.47
CA TYR A 22 7.19 -2.84 -11.57
C TYR A 22 8.17 -3.46 -10.58
N CYS A 23 7.78 -3.62 -9.30
CA CYS A 23 8.61 -4.29 -8.31
C CYS A 23 9.02 -5.69 -8.78
N ASN A 24 8.09 -6.44 -9.37
CA ASN A 24 8.33 -7.80 -9.83
C ASN A 24 9.30 -7.86 -11.02
N THR A 25 9.49 -6.78 -11.77
CA THR A 25 10.54 -6.72 -12.80
C THR A 25 11.94 -6.67 -12.21
N LEU A 26 12.05 -6.28 -10.94
CA LEU A 26 13.33 -6.12 -10.24
C LEU A 26 13.71 -7.35 -9.39
N GLY A 27 12.73 -8.15 -8.98
CA GLY A 27 12.96 -9.33 -8.15
C GLY A 27 11.67 -9.86 -7.54
N ASP A 28 11.81 -10.74 -6.55
CA ASP A 28 10.68 -11.24 -5.77
C ASP A 28 10.11 -10.10 -4.91
N VAL A 29 8.80 -10.04 -4.77
CA VAL A 29 8.13 -8.90 -4.13
C VAL A 29 7.60 -9.28 -2.76
N ALA A 30 8.05 -8.55 -1.74
CA ALA A 30 7.48 -8.55 -0.40
C ALA A 30 6.70 -7.26 -0.18
N VAL A 31 5.48 -7.39 0.34
CA VAL A 31 4.59 -6.25 0.59
C VAL A 31 4.31 -6.15 2.07
N GLY A 32 4.56 -4.96 2.64
CA GLY A 32 4.14 -4.59 3.98
C GLY A 32 2.78 -3.89 3.92
N VAL A 33 1.80 -4.37 4.66
CA VAL A 33 0.44 -3.83 4.66
C VAL A 33 0.14 -3.19 6.01
N ALA A 34 -0.22 -1.90 5.97
CA ALA A 34 -0.53 -1.14 7.18
C ALA A 34 -1.80 -1.67 7.86
N SER A 35 -1.73 -1.90 9.18
CA SER A 35 -2.94 -2.17 9.97
C SER A 35 -3.87 -0.96 9.96
N ASP A 36 -5.14 -1.17 10.31
CA ASP A 36 -6.12 -0.10 10.36
C ASP A 36 -5.71 0.99 11.36
N ASP A 37 -5.17 0.60 12.51
CA ASP A 37 -4.68 1.54 13.53
C ASP A 37 -3.49 2.37 13.03
N VAL A 38 -2.57 1.76 12.30
CA VAL A 38 -1.44 2.47 11.68
C VAL A 38 -1.95 3.50 10.68
N VAL A 39 -2.86 3.12 9.79
CA VAL A 39 -3.44 4.06 8.82
C VAL A 39 -4.12 5.21 9.53
N ASN A 40 -4.93 4.93 10.54
CA ASN A 40 -5.66 5.94 11.28
C ASN A 40 -4.75 6.89 12.08
N SER A 41 -3.52 6.49 12.36
CA SER A 41 -2.55 7.33 13.08
C SER A 41 -2.01 8.49 12.24
N TYR A 42 -2.01 8.37 10.91
CA TYR A 42 -1.47 9.38 10.00
C TYR A 42 -2.44 9.86 8.92
N LYS A 43 -3.56 9.18 8.76
CA LYS A 43 -4.64 9.57 7.84
C LYS A 43 -5.94 9.66 8.62
N PRO A 44 -6.80 10.64 8.33
CA PRO A 44 -8.08 10.78 9.04
C PRO A 44 -9.14 9.76 8.61
N ASN A 45 -8.77 8.74 7.86
CA ASN A 45 -9.70 7.76 7.30
C ASN A 45 -9.28 6.33 7.66
N VAL A 46 -10.24 5.55 8.18
CA VAL A 46 -10.07 4.11 8.35
C VAL A 46 -10.16 3.45 6.98
N PRO A 47 -9.33 2.42 6.68
CA PRO A 47 -9.47 1.67 5.44
C PRO A 47 -10.88 1.07 5.28
N ILE A 48 -11.37 1.05 4.04
CA ILE A 48 -12.67 0.47 3.70
C ILE A 48 -12.62 -1.06 3.81
N ILE A 49 -11.53 -1.66 3.32
CA ILE A 49 -11.33 -3.11 3.31
C ILE A 49 -10.55 -3.50 4.57
N LEU A 50 -11.02 -4.50 5.29
CA LEU A 50 -10.35 -5.02 6.49
C LEU A 50 -8.94 -5.49 6.17
N LEU A 51 -8.04 -5.37 7.13
CA LEU A 51 -6.64 -5.78 6.99
C LEU A 51 -6.50 -7.21 6.47
N GLU A 52 -7.23 -8.15 7.05
CA GLU A 52 -7.16 -9.57 6.64
C GLU A 52 -7.55 -9.75 5.17
N HIS A 53 -8.54 -9.01 4.71
CA HIS A 53 -9.00 -9.05 3.31
C HIS A 53 -8.00 -8.38 2.39
N ARG A 54 -7.39 -7.28 2.79
CA ARG A 54 -6.33 -6.64 2.00
C ARG A 54 -5.13 -7.57 1.82
N ILE A 55 -4.75 -8.27 2.88
CA ILE A 55 -3.68 -9.28 2.83
C ILE A 55 -4.05 -10.42 1.89
N GLU A 56 -5.26 -10.95 2.00
CA GLU A 56 -5.73 -12.06 1.16
C GLU A 56 -5.72 -11.70 -0.32
N MET A 57 -6.19 -10.50 -0.66
CA MET A 57 -6.17 -10.00 -2.03
C MET A 57 -4.75 -9.91 -2.58
N LEU A 58 -3.82 -9.36 -1.81
CA LEU A 58 -2.42 -9.24 -2.23
C LEU A 58 -1.74 -10.58 -2.41
N ARG A 59 -2.02 -11.54 -1.52
CA ARG A 59 -1.47 -12.91 -1.64
C ARG A 59 -1.92 -13.65 -2.88
N ALA A 60 -3.07 -13.28 -3.42
CA ALA A 60 -3.62 -13.88 -4.64
C ALA A 60 -2.96 -13.37 -5.93
N LEU A 61 -2.19 -12.28 -5.86
CA LEU A 61 -1.55 -11.70 -7.03
C LEU A 61 -0.29 -12.47 -7.39
N SER A 62 -0.17 -12.83 -8.67
CA SER A 62 0.99 -13.59 -9.17
C SER A 62 2.32 -12.83 -9.04
N CYS A 63 2.27 -11.51 -9.01
CA CYS A 63 3.46 -10.67 -8.87
C CYS A 63 3.94 -10.46 -7.42
N VAL A 64 3.25 -11.04 -6.44
CA VAL A 64 3.57 -10.88 -5.01
C VAL A 64 3.99 -12.22 -4.43
N SER A 65 5.12 -12.25 -3.73
CA SER A 65 5.67 -13.46 -3.11
C SER A 65 5.43 -13.53 -1.61
N ILE A 66 5.55 -12.41 -0.91
CA ILE A 66 5.42 -12.32 0.55
C ILE A 66 4.49 -11.15 0.88
N VAL A 67 3.55 -11.37 1.80
CA VAL A 67 2.70 -10.31 2.36
C VAL A 67 2.76 -10.41 3.87
N ARG A 68 3.07 -9.28 4.51
CA ARG A 68 3.09 -9.21 5.98
C ARG A 68 2.50 -7.89 6.47
N PRO A 69 1.67 -7.93 7.51
CA PRO A 69 1.15 -6.71 8.10
C PRO A 69 2.21 -6.01 8.95
N TYR A 70 2.04 -4.70 9.14
CA TYR A 70 2.76 -3.99 10.18
C TYR A 70 1.79 -3.18 11.05
N TYR A 71 2.07 -3.18 12.35
CA TYR A 71 1.18 -2.64 13.37
C TYR A 71 1.73 -1.37 14.02
N GLU A 72 2.91 -0.96 13.63
CA GLU A 72 3.58 0.24 14.11
C GLU A 72 4.23 0.98 12.94
N LEU A 73 4.32 2.31 13.03
CA LEU A 73 5.04 3.12 12.04
C LEU A 73 6.55 2.97 12.24
N GLU A 74 7.04 1.80 11.88
CA GLU A 74 8.43 1.42 12.00
C GLU A 74 8.73 0.36 10.94
N TYR A 75 9.74 0.59 10.11
CA TYR A 75 10.06 -0.29 8.98
C TYR A 75 11.40 -0.99 9.10
N VAL A 76 12.24 -0.58 10.05
CA VAL A 76 13.58 -1.15 10.22
C VAL A 76 13.51 -2.62 10.61
N THR A 77 12.61 -2.98 11.52
CA THR A 77 12.45 -4.38 11.97
C THR A 77 12.08 -5.31 10.80
N ALA A 78 11.14 -4.89 9.96
CA ALA A 78 10.77 -5.67 8.77
C ALA A 78 11.95 -5.81 7.81
N CYS A 79 12.72 -4.77 7.60
CA CYS A 79 13.90 -4.82 6.75
C CYS A 79 15.01 -5.69 7.34
N GLN A 80 15.15 -5.73 8.65
CA GLN A 80 16.09 -6.66 9.31
C GLN A 80 15.68 -8.11 9.10
N GLU A 81 14.39 -8.41 9.23
CA GLU A 81 13.86 -9.76 9.10
C GLU A 81 13.81 -10.24 7.65
N LEU A 82 13.40 -9.39 6.72
CA LEU A 82 13.28 -9.72 5.30
C LEU A 82 14.61 -9.62 4.55
N ASP A 83 15.48 -8.75 4.99
CA ASP A 83 16.75 -8.42 4.32
C ASP A 83 16.55 -8.10 2.83
N PRO A 84 15.70 -7.12 2.48
CA PRO A 84 15.46 -6.79 1.08
C PRO A 84 16.69 -6.13 0.45
N ASP A 85 16.88 -6.36 -0.84
CA ASP A 85 17.93 -5.73 -1.63
C ASP A 85 17.52 -4.33 -2.09
N ILE A 86 16.23 -4.14 -2.34
CA ILE A 86 15.65 -2.90 -2.85
C ILE A 86 14.41 -2.55 -2.03
N PHE A 87 14.31 -1.29 -1.63
CA PHE A 87 13.12 -0.72 -1.00
C PHE A 87 12.49 0.30 -1.95
N ILE A 88 11.23 0.07 -2.32
CA ILE A 88 10.50 0.94 -3.24
C ILE A 88 9.60 1.87 -2.43
N ILE A 89 9.72 3.17 -2.67
CA ILE A 89 8.92 4.20 -2.02
C ILE A 89 8.24 5.10 -3.06
N GLY A 90 7.14 5.74 -2.66
CA GLY A 90 6.45 6.70 -3.50
C GLY A 90 7.15 8.06 -3.52
N GLU A 91 6.79 8.89 -4.49
CA GLU A 91 7.33 10.25 -4.62
C GLU A 91 6.92 11.17 -3.46
N ASP A 92 5.83 10.84 -2.76
CA ASP A 92 5.34 11.56 -1.58
C ASP A 92 5.92 11.05 -0.26
N TRP A 93 6.95 10.22 -0.32
CA TRP A 93 7.62 9.68 0.87
C TRP A 93 8.04 10.81 1.80
N GLY A 94 7.49 10.78 3.02
CA GLY A 94 7.72 11.84 3.99
C GLY A 94 9.09 11.81 4.65
N LYS A 95 9.31 12.78 5.54
CA LYS A 95 10.55 12.93 6.31
C LYS A 95 10.34 12.76 7.81
N ASP A 96 9.28 12.03 8.18
CA ASP A 96 9.06 11.67 9.56
C ASP A 96 10.14 10.69 10.05
N LYS A 97 10.24 10.54 11.37
CA LYS A 97 11.29 9.73 11.99
C LYS A 97 11.34 8.31 11.41
N HIS A 98 10.20 7.65 11.27
CA HIS A 98 10.15 6.27 10.76
C HIS A 98 10.63 6.15 9.31
N ASN A 99 10.42 7.18 8.49
CA ASN A 99 10.92 7.24 7.11
C ASN A 99 12.44 7.41 7.09
N ILE A 100 12.94 8.33 7.88
CA ILE A 100 14.38 8.61 7.96
C ILE A 100 15.14 7.41 8.56
N ASP A 101 14.60 6.78 9.58
CA ASP A 101 15.22 5.64 10.24
C ASP A 101 15.44 4.47 9.27
N VAL A 102 14.43 4.12 8.46
CA VAL A 102 14.57 3.03 7.48
C VAL A 102 15.51 3.39 6.35
N GLU A 103 15.48 4.63 5.87
CA GLU A 103 16.43 5.08 4.84
C GLU A 103 17.87 4.98 5.32
N ASN A 104 18.15 5.46 6.54
CA ASN A 104 19.48 5.39 7.13
C ASN A 104 19.93 3.94 7.33
N TYR A 105 19.04 3.08 7.83
CA TYR A 105 19.32 1.66 8.00
C TYR A 105 19.71 1.01 6.68
N LEU A 106 18.92 1.20 5.65
CA LEU A 106 19.15 0.59 4.33
C LEU A 106 20.45 1.09 3.70
N LYS A 107 20.73 2.39 3.81
CA LYS A 107 22.00 2.97 3.36
C LYS A 107 23.20 2.36 4.10
N SER A 108 23.09 2.17 5.41
CA SER A 108 24.14 1.54 6.20
C SER A 108 24.42 0.10 5.81
N GLN A 109 23.42 -0.59 5.24
CA GLN A 109 23.51 -1.97 4.77
C GLN A 109 23.88 -2.07 3.28
N GLY A 110 24.13 -0.95 2.61
CA GLY A 110 24.43 -0.94 1.17
C GLY A 110 23.24 -1.32 0.29
N LYS A 111 22.03 -1.14 0.79
CA LYS A 111 20.79 -1.47 0.05
C LYS A 111 20.34 -0.30 -0.80
N GLU A 112 19.58 -0.60 -1.85
CA GLU A 112 19.06 0.38 -2.79
C GLU A 112 17.67 0.86 -2.39
N ILE A 113 17.43 2.17 -2.56
CA ILE A 113 16.10 2.79 -2.40
C ILE A 113 15.72 3.40 -3.74
N ILE A 114 14.57 2.99 -4.28
CA ILE A 114 14.07 3.52 -5.55
C ILE A 114 12.77 4.27 -5.27
N LYS A 115 12.69 5.50 -5.75
CA LYS A 115 11.50 6.34 -5.65
C LYS A 115 10.72 6.25 -6.96
N VAL A 116 9.41 5.99 -6.86
CA VAL A 116 8.53 5.85 -8.02
C VAL A 116 7.43 6.91 -7.99
N SER A 117 6.99 7.32 -9.18
CA SER A 117 5.85 8.23 -9.34
C SER A 117 4.54 7.45 -9.29
N TYR A 118 3.49 8.07 -8.74
CA TYR A 118 2.16 7.49 -8.75
C TYR A 118 1.53 7.50 -10.14
N ASN A 119 0.67 6.50 -10.40
CA ASN A 119 -0.19 6.49 -11.57
C ASN A 119 -1.30 7.53 -11.37
N PRO A 120 -1.37 8.60 -12.20
CA PRO A 120 -2.37 9.65 -12.02
C PRO A 120 -3.78 9.24 -12.43
N LYS A 121 -3.96 8.07 -13.07
CA LYS A 121 -5.25 7.64 -13.62
C LYS A 121 -6.23 7.18 -12.56
N THR A 122 -5.75 6.70 -11.42
CA THR A 122 -6.62 6.22 -10.34
C THR A 122 -5.93 6.28 -8.99
N SER A 123 -6.76 6.30 -7.95
CA SER A 123 -6.34 6.18 -6.55
C SER A 123 -7.51 5.69 -5.72
N SER A 124 -7.26 5.19 -4.52
CA SER A 124 -8.34 4.83 -3.60
C SER A 124 -9.25 6.01 -3.30
N THR A 125 -8.68 7.21 -3.18
CA THR A 125 -9.46 8.45 -2.98
C THR A 125 -10.39 8.72 -4.16
N LYS A 126 -9.93 8.59 -5.41
CA LYS A 126 -10.76 8.76 -6.60
C LYS A 126 -11.89 7.75 -6.67
N ILE A 127 -11.61 6.49 -6.31
CA ILE A 127 -12.63 5.44 -6.26
C ILE A 127 -13.69 5.78 -5.22
N LYS A 128 -13.30 6.20 -4.03
CA LYS A 128 -14.24 6.63 -2.97
C LYS A 128 -15.11 7.79 -3.41
N GLN A 129 -14.54 8.78 -4.07
CA GLN A 129 -15.28 9.94 -4.61
C GLN A 129 -16.29 9.51 -5.67
N THR A 130 -15.92 8.60 -6.55
CA THR A 130 -16.83 8.06 -7.57
C THR A 130 -18.01 7.31 -6.93
N VAL A 131 -17.75 6.49 -5.92
CA VAL A 131 -18.80 5.78 -5.18
C VAL A 131 -19.78 6.76 -4.53
N ILE A 132 -19.25 7.79 -3.85
CA ILE A 132 -20.09 8.83 -3.22
C ILE A 132 -20.97 9.52 -4.27
N SER A 133 -20.40 9.93 -5.40
CA SER A 133 -21.14 10.58 -6.48
C SER A 133 -22.25 9.71 -7.03
N GLN A 134 -21.97 8.42 -7.24
CA GLN A 134 -22.99 7.48 -7.75
C GLN A 134 -24.10 7.22 -6.75
N LEU A 135 -23.79 7.16 -5.45
CA LEU A 135 -24.80 7.01 -4.40
C LEU A 135 -25.70 8.24 -4.31
N GLU A 136 -25.15 9.44 -4.42
CA GLU A 136 -25.90 10.70 -4.44
C GLU A 136 -26.82 10.76 -5.65
N GLU A 137 -26.36 10.36 -6.83
CA GLU A 137 -27.19 10.25 -8.04
C GLU A 137 -28.32 9.22 -7.88
N SER A 138 -28.06 8.06 -7.27
CA SER A 138 -29.03 7.01 -7.08
C SER A 138 -30.18 7.41 -6.16
N GLU A 139 -29.94 8.32 -5.19
CA GLU A 139 -30.99 8.88 -4.32
C GLU A 139 -32.07 9.62 -5.12
N HIS A 140 -31.73 10.19 -6.29
CA HIS A 140 -32.68 10.87 -7.16
C HIS A 140 -33.61 9.91 -7.91
N TYR A 141 -33.27 8.64 -8.01
CA TYR A 141 -34.06 7.64 -8.75
C TYR A 141 -34.98 6.80 -7.87
N HIS A 142 -34.97 7.01 -6.54
CA HIS A 142 -35.77 6.28 -5.55
C HIS A 142 -35.63 4.74 -5.66
N GLU A 143 -34.56 4.25 -6.24
CA GLU A 143 -34.28 2.83 -6.27
C GLU A 143 -33.76 2.37 -4.91
N PRO A 144 -34.31 1.29 -4.34
CA PRO A 144 -33.74 0.75 -3.11
C PRO A 144 -32.34 0.22 -3.41
N ILE A 145 -31.35 0.84 -2.79
CA ILE A 145 -29.99 0.31 -2.80
C ILE A 145 -30.06 -1.05 -2.11
N LEU A 146 -29.53 -2.05 -2.80
CA LEU A 146 -29.51 -3.45 -2.41
C LEU A 146 -29.48 -3.67 -0.90
N GLN A 147 -30.55 -4.19 -0.38
CA GLN A 147 -30.61 -4.79 0.94
C GLN A 147 -29.98 -6.18 0.85
N THR A 148 -28.70 -6.25 1.11
CA THR A 148 -28.03 -7.54 1.32
C THR A 148 -27.61 -7.66 2.75
#